data_704ff0b051ec090c2a0eefdb6860c03a
#
_entry.id   704ff0b051ec090c2a0eefdb6860c03a
#
_cell.length_a   1.000
_cell.length_b   1.000
_cell.length_c   1.000
_cell.angle_alpha   90.00
_cell.angle_beta   90.00
_cell.angle_gamma   90.00
#
_symmetry.space_group_name_H-M   'P 1'
#
loop_
_entity.id
_entity.type
_entity.pdbx_description
1 polymer ?
#
loop_
_entity_poly.entity_id
_entity_poly.type
_entity_poly.pdbx_seq_one_letter_code
_entity_poly.pdbx_strand_id
1 'polypeptide(L)'
;MKAMAATGENKERGVNKVRISGVITSAPTSHAGVLARRIEVFTDGVREIIDIECEKRDIFPIFRALRIGQWVSVEGSLRKRFWRRGSALASRSYVHVNSLKPGMAHHARKP
;
A
#
# COMPACT_ATOMS: atom_id res chain seq x y z
N MET A 1 5.52 33.01 -15.29
CA MET A 1 5.65 32.55 -15.36
C MET A 1 6.02 31.59 -15.71
N LYS A 2 6.55 31.27 -15.95
CA LYS A 2 7.03 30.43 -16.25
C LYS A 2 7.05 29.35 -15.48
N ALA A 3 7.06 29.58 -14.49
CA ALA A 3 7.07 28.57 -13.56
C ALA A 3 5.96 27.65 -13.81
N MET A 4 4.94 28.12 -14.24
CA MET A 4 3.88 27.35 -14.41
C MET A 4 4.02 26.53 -15.55
N ALA A 5 4.60 26.95 -16.50
CA ALA A 5 4.78 26.12 -17.63
C ALA A 5 5.65 24.99 -17.21
N ALA A 6 6.62 25.32 -16.44
CA ALA A 6 7.52 24.31 -16.03
C ALA A 6 6.80 23.32 -15.19
N THR A 7 5.83 23.79 -14.48
CA THR A 7 5.08 22.90 -13.65
C THR A 7 4.38 21.86 -14.47
N GLY A 8 3.84 22.25 -15.58
CA GLY A 8 3.17 21.31 -16.41
C GLY A 8 4.07 20.22 -16.87
N GLU A 9 5.29 20.53 -17.19
CA GLU A 9 6.19 19.52 -17.59
C GLU A 9 6.61 18.71 -16.46
N ASN A 10 6.81 19.32 -15.34
CA ASN A 10 7.29 18.59 -14.21
C ASN A 10 6.38 17.51 -13.76
N LYS A 11 5.09 17.66 -13.94
CA LYS A 11 4.25 16.64 -13.50
C LYS A 11 4.54 15.36 -14.16
N GLU A 12 5.06 15.39 -15.34
CA GLU A 12 5.33 14.18 -16.00
C GLU A 12 6.59 13.54 -15.57
N ARG A 13 7.38 14.24 -14.80
CA ARG A 13 8.61 13.69 -14.38
C ARG A 13 8.59 13.11 -13.01
N GLY A 14 7.48 13.22 -12.33
CA GLY A 14 7.39 12.66 -11.00
C GLY A 14 7.40 11.16 -11.01
N VAL A 15 7.99 10.58 -10.01
CA VAL A 15 7.98 9.13 -9.83
C VAL A 15 7.51 8.82 -8.43
N ASN A 16 6.52 7.94 -8.34
CA ASN A 16 6.01 7.54 -7.04
C ASN A 16 5.78 6.05 -7.12
N LYS A 17 6.82 5.29 -6.86
CA LYS A 17 6.74 3.85 -6.97
C LYS A 17 7.28 3.22 -5.72
N VAL A 18 6.51 2.33 -5.14
CA VAL A 18 6.84 1.67 -3.90
C VAL A 18 6.77 0.18 -4.10
N ARG A 19 7.73 -0.54 -3.56
CA ARG A 19 7.69 -1.99 -3.55
C ARG A 19 7.93 -2.43 -2.13
N ILE A 20 7.05 -3.22 -1.57
CA ILE A 20 7.24 -3.73 -0.23
C ILE A 20 6.90 -5.20 -0.21
N SER A 21 7.52 -5.92 0.69
CA SER A 21 7.23 -7.33 0.87
C SER A 21 7.13 -7.61 2.35
N GLY A 22 6.20 -8.42 2.73
CA GLY A 22 6.01 -8.72 4.12
C GLY A 22 4.85 -9.66 4.32
N VAL A 23 4.31 -9.65 5.53
CA VAL A 23 3.30 -10.59 5.94
C VAL A 23 1.98 -9.88 6.20
N ILE A 24 0.90 -10.42 5.69
CA ILE A 24 -0.42 -9.87 5.93
C ILE A 24 -0.78 -10.04 7.39
N THR A 25 -1.25 -8.98 8.04
CA THR A 25 -1.57 -9.03 9.45
C THR A 25 -3.01 -8.67 9.78
N SER A 26 -3.82 -8.33 8.78
CA SER A 26 -5.20 -7.97 9.07
C SER A 26 -6.14 -8.64 8.07
N ALA A 27 -7.39 -8.81 8.48
CA ALA A 27 -8.41 -9.31 7.58
C ALA A 27 -8.76 -8.20 6.60
N PRO A 28 -9.37 -8.53 5.46
CA PRO A 28 -9.72 -7.50 4.50
C PRO A 28 -10.91 -6.68 5.01
N THR A 29 -10.87 -5.37 4.75
CA THR A 29 -12.00 -4.52 5.03
C THR A 29 -12.36 -3.81 3.74
N SER A 30 -13.62 -3.44 3.62
CA SER A 30 -14.10 -2.83 2.40
C SER A 30 -14.80 -1.53 2.75
N HIS A 31 -14.52 -0.49 1.99
CA HIS A 31 -15.15 0.78 2.23
C HIS A 31 -15.17 1.54 0.92
N ALA A 32 -16.37 1.89 0.46
CA ALA A 32 -16.52 2.71 -0.75
C ALA A 32 -15.75 2.15 -1.96
N GLY A 33 -15.81 0.86 -2.14
CA GLY A 33 -15.20 0.25 -3.31
C GLY A 33 -13.70 -0.01 -3.19
N VAL A 34 -13.16 0.21 -2.00
CA VAL A 34 -11.74 0.03 -1.77
C VAL A 34 -11.55 -1.11 -0.78
N LEU A 35 -10.64 -2.02 -1.08
CA LEU A 35 -10.29 -3.08 -0.14
C LEU A 35 -9.01 -2.68 0.56
N ALA A 36 -8.94 -2.89 1.86
CA ALA A 36 -7.76 -2.53 2.63
C ALA A 36 -7.27 -3.71 3.46
N ARG A 37 -5.97 -3.83 3.58
CA ARG A 37 -5.30 -4.82 4.40
C ARG A 37 -4.11 -4.14 5.06
N ARG A 38 -3.48 -4.80 6.01
CA ARG A 38 -2.24 -4.32 6.58
C ARG A 38 -1.16 -5.34 6.36
N ILE A 39 0.04 -4.86 6.13
CA ILE A 39 1.17 -5.71 5.88
C ILE A 39 2.26 -5.32 6.87
N GLU A 40 2.92 -6.31 7.44
CA GLU A 40 4.01 -6.06 8.35
C GLU A 40 5.30 -6.31 7.59
N VAL A 41 6.16 -5.32 7.57
CA VAL A 41 7.43 -5.38 6.86
C VAL A 41 8.55 -5.27 7.89
N PHE A 42 9.52 -6.15 7.80
CA PHE A 42 10.60 -6.16 8.75
C PHE A 42 11.92 -6.04 7.99
N THR A 43 12.60 -4.92 8.18
CA THR A 43 13.88 -4.69 7.50
C THR A 43 14.85 -4.05 8.47
N ASP A 44 16.08 -4.49 8.41
CA ASP A 44 17.14 -3.90 9.24
C ASP A 44 16.78 -3.81 10.71
N GLY A 45 16.10 -4.81 11.21
CA GLY A 45 15.73 -4.83 12.62
C GLY A 45 14.55 -3.95 12.98
N VAL A 46 13.91 -3.33 12.00
CA VAL A 46 12.78 -2.44 12.24
C VAL A 46 11.51 -3.07 11.69
N ARG A 47 10.46 -3.04 12.49
CA ARG A 47 9.17 -3.56 12.06
C ARG A 47 8.23 -2.41 11.76
N GLU A 48 7.62 -2.45 10.59
CA GLU A 48 6.65 -1.43 10.20
C GLU A 48 5.34 -2.08 9.84
N ILE A 49 4.25 -1.47 10.23
CA ILE A 49 2.93 -1.93 9.81
C ILE A 49 2.44 -0.89 8.82
N ILE A 50 2.16 -1.33 7.60
CA ILE A 50 1.82 -0.44 6.52
C ILE A 50 0.43 -0.77 6.01
N ASP A 51 -0.39 0.26 5.80
CA ASP A 51 -1.71 0.06 5.22
C ASP A 51 -1.56 -0.06 3.72
N ILE A 52 -2.24 -1.03 3.12
CA ILE A 52 -2.26 -1.19 1.68
C ILE A 52 -3.72 -1.21 1.24
N GLU A 53 -4.00 -0.55 0.12
CA GLU A 53 -5.37 -0.43 -0.37
C GLU A 53 -5.41 -0.77 -1.85
N CYS A 54 -6.48 -1.40 -2.26
CA CYS A 54 -6.64 -1.85 -3.63
C CYS A 54 -7.97 -1.38 -4.18
N GLU A 55 -7.95 -0.74 -5.35
CA GLU A 55 -9.15 -0.32 -6.02
C GLU A 55 -9.32 -1.07 -7.32
N LYS A 56 -8.32 -1.83 -7.75
CA LYS A 56 -8.39 -2.52 -9.03
C LYS A 56 -9.19 -3.79 -8.88
N ARG A 57 -10.33 -3.84 -9.55
CA ARG A 57 -11.23 -4.97 -9.40
C ARG A 57 -10.63 -6.29 -9.82
N ASP A 58 -9.75 -6.30 -10.79
CA ASP A 58 -9.15 -7.55 -11.22
C ASP A 58 -8.20 -8.12 -10.18
N ILE A 59 -7.75 -7.31 -9.23
CA ILE A 59 -6.88 -7.76 -8.17
C ILE A 59 -7.67 -8.15 -6.92
N PHE A 60 -8.91 -7.70 -6.82
CA PHE A 60 -9.71 -7.97 -5.65
C PHE A 60 -9.72 -9.43 -5.20
N PRO A 61 -9.94 -10.40 -6.08
CA PRO A 61 -10.01 -11.78 -5.61
C PRO A 61 -8.74 -12.23 -4.92
N ILE A 62 -7.58 -11.89 -5.49
CA ILE A 62 -6.33 -12.30 -4.90
C ILE A 62 -6.08 -11.52 -3.61
N PHE A 63 -6.35 -10.23 -3.64
CA PHE A 63 -6.12 -9.36 -2.49
C PHE A 63 -6.97 -9.82 -1.31
N ARG A 64 -8.21 -10.19 -1.59
CA ARG A 64 -9.12 -10.62 -0.55
C ARG A 64 -8.74 -11.99 -0.02
N ALA A 65 -8.22 -12.85 -0.86
CA ALA A 65 -7.89 -14.21 -0.48
C ALA A 65 -6.59 -14.36 0.29
N LEU A 66 -5.79 -13.31 0.39
CA LEU A 66 -4.55 -13.40 1.13
C LEU A 66 -4.88 -13.72 2.60
N ARG A 67 -4.13 -14.65 3.16
CA ARG A 67 -4.40 -15.05 4.53
C ARG A 67 -3.51 -14.31 5.50
N ILE A 68 -3.99 -14.10 6.71
CA ILE A 68 -3.16 -13.52 7.75
C ILE A 68 -2.00 -14.45 7.95
N GLY A 69 -0.79 -13.91 7.97
CA GLY A 69 0.43 -14.70 8.08
C GLY A 69 1.06 -15.04 6.74
N GLN A 70 0.39 -14.70 5.67
CA GLN A 70 0.91 -15.03 4.35
C GLN A 70 1.85 -13.95 3.85
N TRP A 71 2.93 -14.37 3.20
CA TRP A 71 3.90 -13.47 2.61
C TRP A 71 3.37 -12.94 1.29
N VAL A 72 3.59 -11.67 1.02
CA VAL A 72 3.16 -11.08 -0.24
C VAL A 72 4.11 -9.96 -0.63
N SER A 73 4.31 -9.76 -1.92
CA SER A 73 5.04 -8.63 -2.44
C SER A 73 4.03 -7.71 -3.13
N VAL A 74 4.14 -6.43 -2.86
CA VAL A 74 3.20 -5.45 -3.37
C VAL A 74 3.94 -4.34 -4.06
N GLU A 75 3.43 -3.89 -5.21
CA GLU A 75 3.96 -2.72 -5.87
C GLU A 75 2.84 -1.72 -6.07
N GLY A 76 3.15 -0.47 -5.92
CA GLY A 76 2.15 0.56 -6.09
C GLY A 76 2.74 1.92 -5.87
N SER A 77 1.94 2.84 -5.40
CA SER A 77 2.37 4.19 -5.12
C SER A 77 2.03 4.57 -3.69
N LEU A 78 2.84 5.44 -3.13
CA LEU A 78 2.61 5.91 -1.79
C LEU A 78 1.61 7.05 -1.87
N ARG A 79 0.59 7.01 -1.05
CA ARG A 79 -0.42 8.04 -1.03
C ARG A 79 -0.73 8.43 0.39
N LYS A 80 -1.38 9.57 0.56
CA LYS A 80 -1.72 10.05 1.86
C LYS A 80 -3.17 10.50 1.83
N ARG A 81 -3.92 10.14 2.86
CA ARG A 81 -5.31 10.52 2.97
C ARG A 81 -5.41 11.51 4.11
N PHE A 82 -6.17 12.57 3.93
CA PHE A 82 -6.35 13.59 4.95
C PHE A 82 -7.81 13.63 5.37
N TRP A 83 -8.04 13.91 6.62
CA TRP A 83 -9.40 14.11 7.09
C TRP A 83 -9.37 14.98 8.32
N ARG A 84 -10.52 15.54 8.66
CA ARG A 84 -10.60 16.38 9.82
C ARG A 84 -10.94 15.58 11.04
N ARG A 85 -10.32 15.97 12.15
CA ARG A 85 -10.61 15.31 13.37
C ARG A 85 -10.82 16.43 14.32
N GLY A 86 -12.04 16.90 14.53
CA GLY A 86 -12.33 18.10 15.31
C GLY A 86 -11.76 19.26 14.56
N SER A 87 -10.93 20.05 15.23
CA SER A 87 -10.32 21.21 14.59
C SER A 87 -8.96 20.87 13.99
N ALA A 88 -8.51 19.64 14.16
CA ALA A 88 -7.21 19.26 13.66
C ALA A 88 -7.32 18.53 12.33
N LEU A 89 -6.27 18.58 11.53
CA LEU A 89 -6.20 17.86 10.30
C LEU A 89 -5.36 16.62 10.56
N ALA A 90 -5.89 15.46 10.28
CA ALA A 90 -5.17 14.21 10.45
C ALA A 90 -4.81 13.64 9.10
N SER A 91 -3.81 12.78 9.05
CA SER A 91 -3.44 12.14 7.81
C SER A 91 -2.91 10.75 8.06
N ARG A 92 -2.95 9.94 7.02
CA ARG A 92 -2.44 8.60 7.10
C ARG A 92 -1.87 8.20 5.75
N SER A 93 -0.68 7.62 5.76
CA SER A 93 -0.05 7.15 4.53
C SER A 93 -0.47 5.72 4.26
N TYR A 94 -0.58 5.36 3.01
CA TYR A 94 -0.89 3.99 2.62
C TYR A 94 -0.31 3.74 1.24
N VAL A 95 -0.20 2.49 0.86
CA VAL A 95 0.26 2.13 -0.47
C VAL A 95 -0.95 1.77 -1.31
N HIS A 96 -1.09 2.46 -2.42
CA HIS A 96 -2.16 2.17 -3.38
C HIS A 96 -1.62 1.06 -4.27
N VAL A 97 -2.23 -0.11 -4.20
CA VAL A 97 -1.69 -1.31 -4.84
C VAL A 97 -1.98 -1.34 -6.32
N ASN A 98 -0.95 -1.50 -7.13
CA ASN A 98 -1.11 -1.66 -8.56
C ASN A 98 -0.94 -3.12 -8.96
N SER A 99 -0.09 -3.84 -8.26
CA SER A 99 0.08 -5.26 -8.52
C SER A 99 0.55 -5.95 -7.26
N LEU A 100 0.30 -7.24 -7.16
CA LEU A 100 0.80 -7.97 -6.03
C LEU A 100 1.11 -9.40 -6.44
N LYS A 101 2.00 -10.02 -5.68
CA LYS A 101 2.39 -11.37 -5.95
C LYS A 101 2.43 -12.11 -4.63
N PRO A 102 1.54 -13.06 -4.41
CA PRO A 102 1.57 -13.85 -3.18
C PRO A 102 2.82 -14.70 -3.17
N GLY A 103 3.45 -14.77 -2.02
CA GLY A 103 4.63 -15.58 -1.88
C GLY A 103 4.28 -16.87 -1.18
N MET A 104 5.28 -17.70 -1.04
CA MET A 104 5.09 -18.93 -0.34
C MET A 104 5.32 -18.70 1.11
N ALA A 105 4.39 -19.08 1.90
CA ALA A 105 4.46 -18.84 3.31
C ALA A 105 5.71 -19.37 3.96
N HIS A 106 6.18 -20.50 3.51
CA HIS A 106 7.31 -21.06 4.18
C HIS A 106 8.56 -20.28 3.99
N HIS A 107 8.56 -19.40 2.99
CA HIS A 107 9.73 -18.62 2.84
C HIS A 107 9.90 -17.80 4.04
N ALA A 108 8.83 -17.35 4.55
CA ALA A 108 8.88 -16.46 5.60
C ALA A 108 9.55 -17.06 6.75
N ARG A 109 9.52 -18.29 6.91
CA ARG A 109 9.96 -18.70 8.05
C ARG A 109 11.03 -19.45 8.03
N LYS A 110 11.56 -19.49 7.26
CA LYS A 110 12.51 -20.25 7.27
C LYS A 110 13.30 -19.89 8.27
N PRO A 111 13.43 -20.29 9.12
CA PRO A 111 14.16 -19.94 10.27
C PRO A 111 15.60 -19.86 10.05
#